data_9f47e1ca1d8dd230ce7699bf2271bc11
#
_entry.id   9f47e1ca1d8dd230ce7699bf2271bc11
#
_cell.length_a   1.000
_cell.length_b   1.000
_cell.length_c   1.000
_cell.angle_alpha   90.00
_cell.angle_beta   90.00
_cell.angle_gamma   90.00
#
_symmetry.space_group_name_H-M   'P 1'
#
loop_
_entity.id
_entity.type
_entity.pdbx_description
1 polymer ?
#
loop_
_entity_poly.entity_id
_entity_poly.type
_entity_poly.pdbx_seq_one_letter_code
_entity_poly.pdbx_strand_id
1 'polypeptide(L)'
;MNISLGLEYRHGDWRLCVLEQGKPIEYRSFATGELLAEYISRLCACYPEPALALASQLETGLCPLATFEQETQAPLSLCTAASAEEHDALQRFLVSLSAYNNHSYCLPSVRYLSNVPAFRKRYRSQMGGSDRLSVAATLLYRMRQREAVWPEMRFLLLDMSSTARHITVIYDGCIIDDYGEKPLTYFSPEQAESEELAIALEEDLRQDLAALIAIHHIEDIVLLDRGYTLAGSTATVPLVNEKMLARLGDLYQVYGFPREASEPEGFECALGAALLADGLDGQGLAAEVTEHLMSLAQAEPFEQDRDDGASGHL
;
A
#
# COMPACT_ATOMS: atom_id res chain seq x y z
N MET A 1 -11.76 -9.65 24.13
CA MET A 1 -11.34 -8.42 23.42
C MET A 1 -10.65 -8.86 22.16
N ASN A 2 -11.18 -8.46 20.99
CA ASN A 2 -10.55 -8.78 19.72
C ASN A 2 -9.64 -7.64 19.33
N ILE A 3 -8.42 -7.97 18.93
CA ILE A 3 -7.49 -7.02 18.34
C ILE A 3 -7.22 -7.39 16.87
N SER A 4 -6.90 -6.38 16.07
CA SER A 4 -6.49 -6.54 14.68
C SER A 4 -5.10 -5.97 14.50
N LEU A 5 -4.24 -6.71 13.82
CA LEU A 5 -2.83 -6.39 13.61
C LEU A 5 -2.59 -6.08 12.13
N GLY A 6 -2.09 -4.90 11.85
CA GLY A 6 -1.65 -4.52 10.51
C GLY A 6 -0.13 -4.44 10.45
N LEU A 7 0.43 -5.20 9.56
CA LEU A 7 1.86 -5.26 9.31
C LEU A 7 2.18 -4.59 7.99
N GLU A 8 3.26 -3.81 7.98
CA GLU A 8 3.86 -3.27 6.77
C GLU A 8 5.31 -3.74 6.68
N TYR A 9 5.67 -4.24 5.49
CA TYR A 9 7.06 -4.47 5.12
C TYR A 9 7.40 -3.69 3.86
N ARG A 10 8.35 -2.77 3.97
CA ARG A 10 8.82 -1.96 2.84
C ARG A 10 10.29 -1.58 3.01
N HIS A 11 11.13 -1.93 2.04
CA HIS A 11 12.56 -1.56 2.01
C HIS A 11 13.34 -1.88 3.30
N GLY A 12 13.07 -3.04 3.91
CA GLY A 12 13.70 -3.45 5.15
C GLY A 12 13.07 -2.90 6.44
N ASP A 13 12.13 -1.96 6.32
CA ASP A 13 11.38 -1.42 7.46
C ASP A 13 10.18 -2.30 7.80
N TRP A 14 10.05 -2.63 9.08
CA TRP A 14 8.92 -3.37 9.63
C TRP A 14 8.09 -2.48 10.53
N ARG A 15 6.80 -2.35 10.24
CA ARG A 15 5.88 -1.55 11.04
C ARG A 15 4.66 -2.35 11.42
N LEU A 16 4.15 -2.07 12.62
CA LEU A 16 2.96 -2.68 13.20
C LEU A 16 2.01 -1.59 13.66
N CYS A 17 0.74 -1.74 13.32
CA CYS A 17 -0.37 -1.06 13.97
C CYS A 17 -1.25 -2.09 14.66
N VAL A 18 -1.63 -1.81 15.92
CA VAL A 18 -2.57 -2.63 16.69
C VAL A 18 -3.87 -1.85 16.84
N LEU A 19 -4.98 -2.45 16.40
CA LEU A 19 -6.32 -1.93 16.65
C LEU A 19 -7.00 -2.72 17.77
N GLU A 20 -7.74 -2.04 18.60
CA GLU A 20 -8.72 -2.63 19.50
C GLU A 20 -10.09 -2.01 19.23
N GLN A 21 -11.04 -2.84 18.81
CA GLN A 21 -12.39 -2.38 18.44
C GLN A 21 -12.38 -1.25 17.36
N GLY A 22 -11.55 -1.41 16.34
CA GLY A 22 -11.40 -0.45 15.24
C GLY A 22 -10.66 0.85 15.58
N LYS A 23 -10.07 0.95 16.79
CA LYS A 23 -9.28 2.12 17.20
C LYS A 23 -7.81 1.76 17.37
N PRO A 24 -6.89 2.56 16.84
CA PRO A 24 -5.47 2.32 17.03
C PRO A 24 -5.07 2.53 18.51
N ILE A 25 -4.42 1.52 19.07
CA ILE A 25 -3.92 1.54 20.45
C ILE A 25 -2.39 1.51 20.50
N GLU A 26 -1.74 1.05 19.44
CA GLU A 26 -0.28 1.00 19.38
C GLU A 26 0.23 1.12 17.95
N TYR A 27 1.34 1.85 17.80
CA TYR A 27 2.15 1.94 16.59
C TYR A 27 3.60 1.62 16.93
N ARG A 28 4.24 0.74 16.17
CA ARG A 28 5.60 0.31 16.47
C ARG A 28 6.40 -0.04 15.24
N SER A 29 7.68 0.39 15.22
CA SER A 29 8.65 -0.02 14.21
C SER A 29 9.62 -1.04 14.78
N PHE A 30 10.10 -1.95 13.91
CA PHE A 30 11.05 -2.99 14.28
C PHE A 30 12.20 -3.01 13.28
N ALA A 31 13.41 -3.23 13.78
CA ALA A 31 14.60 -3.29 12.95
C ALA A 31 14.69 -4.58 12.12
N THR A 32 14.03 -5.66 12.57
CA THR A 32 14.03 -6.95 11.86
C THR A 32 12.69 -7.66 11.98
N GLY A 33 12.40 -8.58 11.04
CA GLY A 33 11.21 -9.41 11.06
C GLY A 33 11.14 -10.35 12.27
N GLU A 34 12.30 -10.81 12.76
CA GLU A 34 12.37 -11.69 13.94
C GLU A 34 11.89 -10.99 15.21
N LEU A 35 12.28 -9.73 15.41
CA LEU A 35 11.80 -8.92 16.54
C LEU A 35 10.30 -8.67 16.45
N LEU A 36 9.79 -8.42 15.25
CA LEU A 36 8.36 -8.28 15.01
C LEU A 36 7.63 -9.60 15.30
N ALA A 37 8.13 -10.74 14.80
CA ALA A 37 7.50 -12.05 15.04
C ALA A 37 7.47 -12.40 16.53
N GLU A 38 8.55 -12.13 17.28
CA GLU A 38 8.58 -12.31 18.73
C GLU A 38 7.53 -11.43 19.44
N TYR A 39 7.36 -10.18 18.96
CA TYR A 39 6.37 -9.28 19.52
C TYR A 39 4.94 -9.76 19.23
N ILE A 40 4.64 -10.20 18.01
CA ILE A 40 3.35 -10.79 17.63
C ILE A 40 3.05 -12.02 18.49
N SER A 41 4.04 -12.88 18.70
CA SER A 41 3.89 -14.07 19.58
C SER A 41 3.43 -13.69 20.99
N ARG A 42 3.98 -12.62 21.55
CA ARG A 42 3.55 -12.11 22.88
C ARG A 42 2.13 -11.57 22.85
N LEU A 43 1.75 -10.85 21.79
CA LEU A 43 0.37 -10.37 21.62
C LEU A 43 -0.61 -11.54 21.52
N CYS A 44 -0.30 -12.57 20.72
CA CYS A 44 -1.12 -13.78 20.59
C CYS A 44 -1.25 -14.56 21.92
N ALA A 45 -0.28 -14.48 22.80
CA ALA A 45 -0.38 -15.07 24.13
C ALA A 45 -1.34 -14.28 25.06
N CYS A 46 -1.53 -12.99 24.82
CA CYS A 46 -2.42 -12.14 25.60
C CYS A 46 -3.83 -12.03 25.02
N TYR A 47 -3.95 -12.11 23.68
CA TYR A 47 -5.20 -11.96 22.94
C TYR A 47 -5.44 -13.22 22.12
N PRO A 48 -6.51 -13.97 22.37
CA PRO A 48 -6.82 -15.15 21.59
C PRO A 48 -7.21 -14.76 20.16
N GLU A 49 -6.59 -15.43 19.19
CA GLU A 49 -6.94 -15.32 17.76
C GLU A 49 -7.03 -13.90 17.19
N PRO A 50 -5.95 -13.07 17.28
CA PRO A 50 -5.98 -11.75 16.67
C PRO A 50 -6.06 -11.88 15.15
N ALA A 51 -6.88 -11.04 14.49
CA ALA A 51 -6.85 -10.92 13.05
C ALA A 51 -5.55 -10.22 12.62
N LEU A 52 -4.87 -10.71 11.57
CA LEU A 52 -3.61 -10.17 11.11
C LEU A 52 -3.62 -10.01 9.59
N ALA A 53 -3.20 -8.86 9.09
CA ALA A 53 -2.96 -8.66 7.67
C ALA A 53 -1.58 -8.06 7.41
N LEU A 54 -0.90 -8.63 6.42
CA LEU A 54 0.39 -8.16 5.93
C LEU A 54 0.20 -7.36 4.65
N ALA A 55 0.62 -6.10 4.70
CA ALA A 55 0.80 -5.23 3.55
C ALA A 55 2.27 -5.27 3.12
N SER A 56 2.51 -5.58 1.88
CA SER A 56 3.85 -5.68 1.31
C SER A 56 3.82 -5.45 -0.19
N GLN A 57 4.98 -5.52 -0.82
CA GLN A 57 5.12 -5.46 -2.27
C GLN A 57 5.04 -6.83 -2.94
N LEU A 58 4.49 -7.84 -2.26
CA LEU A 58 4.22 -9.15 -2.86
C LEU A 58 3.17 -9.05 -3.94
N GLU A 59 3.43 -9.67 -5.08
CA GLU A 59 2.45 -9.83 -6.16
C GLU A 59 1.61 -11.09 -5.89
N THR A 60 0.58 -10.92 -5.09
CA THR A 60 -0.29 -12.04 -4.66
C THR A 60 -1.75 -11.60 -4.59
N GLY A 61 -2.66 -12.57 -4.68
CA GLY A 61 -4.06 -12.39 -4.29
C GLY A 61 -4.25 -12.37 -2.78
N LEU A 62 -5.50 -12.21 -2.33
CA LEU A 62 -5.82 -12.43 -0.92
C LEU A 62 -5.61 -13.92 -0.59
N CYS A 63 -4.70 -14.21 0.32
CA CYS A 63 -4.45 -15.59 0.74
C CYS A 63 -4.17 -15.68 2.24
N PRO A 64 -4.67 -16.74 2.91
CA PRO A 64 -4.28 -17.04 4.28
C PRO A 64 -2.78 -17.30 4.38
N LEU A 65 -2.10 -16.74 5.38
CA LEU A 65 -0.67 -16.98 5.59
C LEU A 65 -0.35 -18.45 5.84
N ALA A 66 -1.27 -19.20 6.44
CA ALA A 66 -1.11 -20.62 6.68
C ALA A 66 -1.01 -21.47 5.40
N THR A 67 -1.56 -20.98 4.28
CA THR A 67 -1.53 -21.70 2.98
C THR A 67 -0.45 -21.15 2.05
N PHE A 68 0.16 -20.03 2.41
CA PHE A 68 1.11 -19.32 1.57
C PHE A 68 2.32 -20.18 1.15
N GLU A 69 2.86 -21.00 2.05
CA GLU A 69 3.96 -21.92 1.73
C GLU A 69 3.57 -23.02 0.74
N GLN A 70 2.32 -23.45 0.76
CA GLN A 70 1.84 -24.54 -0.10
C GLN A 70 1.53 -24.05 -1.51
N GLU A 71 1.09 -22.82 -1.64
CA GLU A 71 0.74 -22.21 -2.93
C GLU A 71 1.95 -21.62 -3.65
N THR A 72 3.00 -21.23 -2.94
CA THR A 72 4.21 -20.64 -3.51
C THR A 72 5.39 -21.62 -3.57
N GLN A 73 5.28 -22.69 -4.37
CA GLN A 73 6.48 -23.42 -4.84
C GLN A 73 7.30 -22.58 -5.84
N ALA A 74 6.77 -21.48 -6.32
CA ALA A 74 7.45 -20.51 -7.15
C ALA A 74 8.18 -19.45 -6.28
N PRO A 75 9.27 -18.86 -6.73
CA PRO A 75 9.92 -17.75 -6.04
C PRO A 75 8.90 -16.62 -5.87
N LEU A 76 8.93 -15.95 -4.70
CA LEU A 76 8.05 -14.81 -4.40
C LEU A 76 8.19 -13.78 -5.52
N SER A 77 7.07 -13.40 -6.14
CA SER A 77 7.05 -12.30 -7.08
C SER A 77 6.80 -11.00 -6.31
N LEU A 78 7.63 -9.99 -6.55
CA LEU A 78 7.49 -8.67 -5.97
C LEU A 78 7.08 -7.67 -7.05
N CYS A 79 6.21 -6.74 -6.68
CA CYS A 79 5.76 -5.66 -7.57
C CYS A 79 6.90 -4.67 -7.92
N THR A 80 7.98 -4.69 -7.15
CA THR A 80 9.16 -3.83 -7.33
C THR A 80 10.44 -4.65 -7.28
N ALA A 81 11.53 -4.08 -7.80
CA ALA A 81 12.84 -4.68 -7.69
C ALA A 81 13.31 -4.63 -6.23
N ALA A 82 13.37 -5.79 -5.58
CA ALA A 82 13.93 -5.95 -4.25
C ALA A 82 15.28 -6.69 -4.33
N SER A 83 16.12 -6.47 -3.34
CA SER A 83 17.36 -7.23 -3.20
C SER A 83 17.05 -8.68 -2.81
N ALA A 84 17.99 -9.60 -3.08
CA ALA A 84 17.86 -10.98 -2.63
C ALA A 84 17.75 -11.08 -1.10
N GLU A 85 18.40 -10.19 -0.38
CA GLU A 85 18.35 -10.13 1.09
C GLU A 85 16.97 -9.73 1.62
N GLU A 86 16.33 -8.75 0.99
CA GLU A 86 14.95 -8.34 1.31
C GLU A 86 13.98 -9.47 1.04
N HIS A 87 14.15 -10.17 -0.07
CA HIS A 87 13.34 -11.32 -0.44
C HIS A 87 13.43 -12.43 0.61
N ASP A 88 14.68 -12.81 0.98
CA ASP A 88 14.93 -13.84 1.99
C ASP A 88 14.40 -13.43 3.37
N ALA A 89 14.53 -12.16 3.74
CA ALA A 89 14.01 -11.65 5.00
C ALA A 89 12.47 -11.76 5.07
N LEU A 90 11.80 -11.35 4.00
CA LEU A 90 10.34 -11.46 3.91
C LEU A 90 9.88 -12.91 3.93
N GLN A 91 10.55 -13.81 3.19
CA GLN A 91 10.22 -15.22 3.17
C GLN A 91 10.36 -15.86 4.55
N ARG A 92 11.48 -15.64 5.25
CA ARG A 92 11.67 -16.14 6.63
C ARG A 92 10.59 -15.64 7.59
N PHE A 93 10.21 -14.36 7.46
CA PHE A 93 9.15 -13.77 8.26
C PHE A 93 7.80 -14.44 8.00
N LEU A 94 7.42 -14.64 6.73
CA LEU A 94 6.18 -15.31 6.34
C LEU A 94 6.09 -16.73 6.92
N VAL A 95 7.19 -17.50 6.82
CA VAL A 95 7.30 -18.83 7.43
C VAL A 95 7.10 -18.76 8.94
N SER A 96 7.66 -17.77 9.62
CA SER A 96 7.49 -17.61 11.07
C SER A 96 6.05 -17.28 11.47
N LEU A 97 5.34 -16.52 10.64
CA LEU A 97 3.95 -16.14 10.89
C LEU A 97 2.95 -17.26 10.61
N SER A 98 3.22 -18.14 9.63
CA SER A 98 2.33 -19.24 9.27
C SER A 98 2.02 -20.19 10.44
N ALA A 99 2.91 -20.21 11.47
CA ALA A 99 2.74 -21.01 12.68
C ALA A 99 1.77 -20.40 13.71
N TYR A 100 1.38 -19.13 13.56
CA TYR A 100 0.71 -18.43 14.67
C TYR A 100 -0.80 -18.32 14.58
N ASN A 101 -1.43 -18.31 13.39
CA ASN A 101 -2.87 -18.06 13.36
C ASN A 101 -3.56 -18.42 12.04
N ASN A 102 -4.80 -18.96 12.15
CA ASN A 102 -5.71 -19.19 11.02
C ASN A 102 -6.35 -17.89 10.47
N HIS A 103 -6.30 -16.79 11.21
CA HIS A 103 -6.85 -15.46 10.85
C HIS A 103 -5.78 -14.48 10.38
N SER A 104 -4.75 -15.01 9.70
CA SER A 104 -3.64 -14.22 9.17
C SER A 104 -3.64 -14.24 7.66
N TYR A 105 -3.54 -13.04 7.03
CA TYR A 105 -3.69 -12.87 5.59
C TYR A 105 -2.54 -12.09 4.96
N CYS A 106 -2.08 -12.55 3.79
CA CYS A 106 -1.42 -11.67 2.84
C CYS A 106 -2.51 -10.88 2.08
N LEU A 107 -2.40 -9.57 2.10
CA LEU A 107 -3.32 -8.72 1.35
C LEU A 107 -3.03 -8.75 -0.16
N PRO A 108 -4.03 -8.60 -1.01
CA PRO A 108 -3.85 -8.65 -2.44
C PRO A 108 -3.10 -7.41 -2.95
N SER A 109 -2.21 -7.59 -3.92
CA SER A 109 -1.69 -6.48 -4.70
C SER A 109 -2.79 -5.88 -5.59
N VAL A 110 -2.59 -4.64 -6.05
CA VAL A 110 -3.58 -3.92 -6.86
C VAL A 110 -4.01 -4.70 -8.10
N ARG A 111 -3.10 -5.44 -8.71
CA ARG A 111 -3.38 -6.29 -9.89
C ARG A 111 -4.48 -7.33 -9.65
N TYR A 112 -4.60 -7.84 -8.42
CA TYR A 112 -5.56 -8.89 -8.07
C TYR A 112 -6.93 -8.35 -7.62
N LEU A 113 -7.10 -7.03 -7.54
CA LEU A 113 -8.39 -6.43 -7.22
C LEU A 113 -9.36 -6.59 -8.39
N SER A 114 -10.60 -6.99 -8.12
CA SER A 114 -11.63 -7.20 -9.15
C SER A 114 -12.02 -5.91 -9.86
N ASN A 115 -11.95 -4.77 -9.18
CA ASN A 115 -12.30 -3.45 -9.69
C ASN A 115 -11.29 -2.89 -10.71
N VAL A 116 -10.08 -3.47 -10.78
CA VAL A 116 -9.08 -3.10 -11.78
C VAL A 116 -9.41 -3.80 -13.09
N PRO A 117 -9.67 -3.07 -14.21
CA PRO A 117 -10.03 -3.67 -15.48
C PRO A 117 -8.95 -4.59 -16.06
N ALA A 118 -9.34 -5.73 -16.63
CA ALA A 118 -8.43 -6.74 -17.16
C ALA A 118 -7.42 -6.18 -18.18
N PHE A 119 -7.86 -5.23 -19.04
CA PHE A 119 -6.95 -4.61 -20.01
C PHE A 119 -5.83 -3.82 -19.32
N ARG A 120 -6.10 -3.15 -18.16
CA ARG A 120 -5.08 -2.44 -17.39
C ARG A 120 -4.08 -3.42 -16.77
N LYS A 121 -4.55 -4.50 -16.17
CA LYS A 121 -3.71 -5.58 -15.64
C LYS A 121 -2.78 -6.17 -16.70
N ARG A 122 -3.23 -6.27 -17.95
CA ARG A 122 -2.44 -6.82 -19.07
C ARG A 122 -1.38 -5.86 -19.59
N TYR A 123 -1.69 -4.57 -19.68
CA TYR A 123 -0.78 -3.59 -20.27
C TYR A 123 0.17 -2.92 -19.29
N ARG A 124 -0.10 -3.02 -17.97
CA ARG A 124 0.81 -2.51 -16.98
C ARG A 124 1.67 -3.64 -16.43
N SER A 125 2.95 -3.57 -16.69
CA SER A 125 3.93 -4.55 -16.19
C SER A 125 4.10 -4.46 -14.67
N GLN A 126 3.92 -3.28 -14.11
CA GLN A 126 4.07 -3.02 -12.66
C GLN A 126 2.83 -2.28 -12.17
N MET A 127 2.16 -2.87 -11.19
CA MET A 127 1.13 -2.25 -10.37
C MET A 127 1.57 -2.36 -8.92
N GLY A 128 1.10 -1.46 -8.07
CA GLY A 128 1.49 -1.42 -6.66
C GLY A 128 1.12 -2.71 -5.90
N GLY A 129 1.84 -2.95 -4.84
CA GLY A 129 1.58 -4.04 -3.91
C GLY A 129 0.38 -3.77 -3.01
N SER A 130 0.18 -4.61 -2.02
CA SER A 130 -0.87 -4.45 -1.02
C SER A 130 -0.65 -3.25 -0.09
N ASP A 131 0.55 -2.69 -0.10
CA ASP A 131 0.83 -1.42 0.56
C ASP A 131 -0.03 -0.27 -0.01
N ARG A 132 -0.30 -0.26 -1.34
CA ARG A 132 -1.19 0.72 -1.97
C ARG A 132 -2.64 0.54 -1.55
N LEU A 133 -3.11 -0.70 -1.54
CA LEU A 133 -4.43 -1.06 -1.03
C LEU A 133 -4.61 -0.58 0.42
N SER A 134 -3.61 -0.82 1.27
CA SER A 134 -3.67 -0.46 2.69
C SER A 134 -3.68 1.06 2.91
N VAL A 135 -2.88 1.83 2.18
CA VAL A 135 -2.93 3.31 2.24
C VAL A 135 -4.30 3.82 1.78
N ALA A 136 -4.83 3.27 0.69
CA ALA A 136 -6.18 3.60 0.22
C ALA A 136 -7.25 3.26 1.28
N ALA A 137 -7.14 2.09 1.94
CA ALA A 137 -8.06 1.69 3.01
C ALA A 137 -8.08 2.70 4.17
N THR A 138 -6.91 3.17 4.60
CA THR A 138 -6.82 4.22 5.64
C THR A 138 -7.52 5.50 5.22
N LEU A 139 -7.27 5.96 4.00
CA LEU A 139 -7.89 7.19 3.47
C LEU A 139 -9.40 7.05 3.38
N LEU A 140 -9.89 6.00 2.76
CA LEU A 140 -11.33 5.77 2.56
C LEU A 140 -12.06 5.56 3.89
N TYR A 141 -11.45 4.84 4.82
CA TYR A 141 -11.99 4.69 6.17
C TYR A 141 -12.22 6.05 6.85
N ARG A 142 -11.22 6.96 6.78
CA ARG A 142 -11.32 8.31 7.35
C ARG A 142 -12.34 9.18 6.63
N MET A 143 -12.44 9.06 5.32
CA MET A 143 -13.48 9.76 4.55
C MET A 143 -14.89 9.27 4.94
N ARG A 144 -15.07 7.97 5.09
CA ARG A 144 -16.31 7.36 5.54
C ARG A 144 -16.68 7.75 6.98
N GLN A 145 -15.70 7.84 7.87
CA GLN A 145 -15.92 8.37 9.23
C GLN A 145 -16.47 9.81 9.22
N ARG A 146 -16.19 10.57 8.16
CA ARG A 146 -16.68 11.93 7.93
C ARG A 146 -17.93 11.95 7.05
N GLU A 147 -18.60 10.81 6.92
CA GLU A 147 -19.88 10.64 6.20
C GLU A 147 -19.77 10.85 4.67
N ALA A 148 -18.56 10.90 4.08
CA ALA A 148 -18.42 10.94 2.64
C ALA A 148 -19.03 9.68 2.00
N VAL A 149 -19.67 9.80 0.85
CA VAL A 149 -20.31 8.69 0.13
C VAL A 149 -19.43 8.20 -1.01
N TRP A 150 -19.51 6.90 -1.35
CA TRP A 150 -18.64 6.27 -2.35
C TRP A 150 -18.58 7.02 -3.69
N PRO A 151 -19.69 7.46 -4.31
CA PRO A 151 -19.64 8.17 -5.59
C PRO A 151 -18.89 9.51 -5.57
N GLU A 152 -18.65 10.10 -4.40
CA GLU A 152 -17.87 11.33 -4.23
C GLU A 152 -16.37 11.06 -4.07
N MET A 153 -15.98 9.81 -3.83
CA MET A 153 -14.59 9.44 -3.60
C MET A 153 -13.89 9.16 -4.94
N ARG A 154 -13.56 10.24 -5.66
CA ARG A 154 -12.88 10.20 -6.96
C ARG A 154 -11.68 11.11 -6.92
N PHE A 155 -10.48 10.53 -6.83
CA PHE A 155 -9.24 11.29 -6.71
C PHE A 155 -8.03 10.45 -7.14
N LEU A 156 -6.94 11.12 -7.44
CA LEU A 156 -5.62 10.52 -7.58
C LEU A 156 -4.93 10.53 -6.21
N LEU A 157 -4.59 9.36 -5.67
CA LEU A 157 -3.78 9.25 -4.46
C LEU A 157 -2.31 9.26 -4.85
N LEU A 158 -1.65 10.39 -4.61
CA LEU A 158 -0.23 10.59 -4.85
C LEU A 158 0.54 10.31 -3.55
N ASP A 159 1.27 9.20 -3.50
CA ASP A 159 2.16 8.83 -2.38
C ASP A 159 3.61 9.07 -2.76
N MET A 160 4.27 9.98 -2.07
CA MET A 160 5.65 10.40 -2.33
C MET A 160 6.56 10.07 -1.16
N SER A 161 7.70 9.46 -1.48
CA SER A 161 8.81 9.21 -0.57
C SER A 161 10.12 9.68 -1.19
N SER A 162 11.20 9.75 -0.43
CA SER A 162 12.52 10.13 -0.93
C SER A 162 13.09 9.19 -2.00
N THR A 163 12.57 7.99 -2.12
CA THR A 163 13.06 6.97 -3.06
C THR A 163 12.17 6.82 -4.28
N ALA A 164 10.88 7.07 -4.14
CA ALA A 164 9.92 6.81 -5.20
C ALA A 164 8.62 7.59 -5.03
N ARG A 165 7.87 7.68 -6.11
CA ARG A 165 6.47 8.12 -6.10
C ARG A 165 5.55 7.04 -6.66
N HIS A 166 4.29 7.07 -6.23
CA HIS A 166 3.22 6.21 -6.69
C HIS A 166 1.97 7.04 -6.95
N ILE A 167 1.18 6.68 -7.93
CA ILE A 167 -0.13 7.29 -8.17
C ILE A 167 -1.16 6.19 -8.33
N THR A 168 -2.07 6.12 -7.37
CA THR A 168 -3.19 5.18 -7.37
C THR A 168 -4.46 5.93 -7.75
N VAL A 169 -5.24 5.39 -8.67
CA VAL A 169 -6.49 6.02 -9.15
C VAL A 169 -7.67 5.44 -8.39
N ILE A 170 -8.34 6.30 -7.65
CA ILE A 170 -9.56 5.97 -6.90
C ILE A 170 -10.77 6.53 -7.65
N TYR A 171 -11.76 5.67 -7.92
CA TYR A 171 -13.02 6.02 -8.55
C TYR A 171 -14.18 5.33 -7.83
N ASP A 172 -15.15 6.12 -7.35
CA ASP A 172 -16.25 5.66 -6.53
C ASP A 172 -15.79 4.84 -5.30
N GLY A 173 -14.65 5.24 -4.69
CA GLY A 173 -14.04 4.56 -3.55
C GLY A 173 -13.32 3.25 -3.90
N CYS A 174 -13.20 2.88 -5.15
CA CYS A 174 -12.49 1.68 -5.59
C CYS A 174 -11.16 2.02 -6.27
N ILE A 175 -10.15 1.19 -6.08
CA ILE A 175 -8.92 1.26 -6.89
C ILE A 175 -9.23 0.70 -8.27
N ILE A 176 -9.10 1.54 -9.31
CA ILE A 176 -9.36 1.16 -10.70
C ILE A 176 -8.10 1.14 -11.57
N ASP A 177 -7.02 1.74 -11.12
CA ASP A 177 -5.71 1.76 -11.79
C ASP A 177 -4.61 2.11 -10.80
N ASP A 178 -3.36 1.73 -11.13
CA ASP A 178 -2.18 2.10 -10.37
C ASP A 178 -0.98 2.21 -11.31
N TYR A 179 -0.18 3.26 -11.11
CA TYR A 179 0.98 3.56 -11.95
C TYR A 179 2.28 3.02 -11.39
N GLY A 180 2.18 2.10 -10.42
CA GLY A 180 3.33 1.44 -9.84
C GLY A 180 4.33 2.40 -9.20
N GLU A 181 5.50 1.85 -8.89
CA GLU A 181 6.59 2.62 -8.33
C GLU A 181 7.40 3.30 -9.43
N LYS A 182 7.51 4.64 -9.38
CA LYS A 182 8.43 5.40 -10.21
C LYS A 182 9.59 5.90 -9.34
N PRO A 183 10.79 5.33 -9.49
CA PRO A 183 11.93 5.74 -8.68
C PRO A 183 12.30 7.20 -8.88
N LEU A 184 12.65 7.90 -7.81
CA LEU A 184 13.20 9.25 -7.82
C LEU A 184 14.75 9.16 -7.87
N THR A 185 15.29 8.64 -8.97
CA THR A 185 16.72 8.32 -9.13
C THR A 185 17.64 9.54 -9.06
N TYR A 186 17.10 10.71 -9.26
CA TYR A 186 17.84 12.00 -9.19
C TYR A 186 17.68 12.68 -7.82
N PHE A 187 16.85 12.13 -6.91
CA PHE A 187 16.68 12.72 -5.59
C PHE A 187 17.79 12.26 -4.65
N SER A 188 18.49 13.23 -4.08
CA SER A 188 19.44 13.05 -2.99
C SER A 188 19.08 13.99 -1.85
N PRO A 189 19.00 13.52 -0.60
CA PRO A 189 18.69 14.38 0.55
C PRO A 189 19.64 15.57 0.68
N GLU A 190 20.91 15.41 0.27
CA GLU A 190 21.91 16.50 0.30
C GLU A 190 21.65 17.57 -0.77
N GLN A 191 20.93 17.21 -1.83
CA GLN A 191 20.58 18.10 -2.94
C GLN A 191 19.10 18.53 -2.89
N ALA A 192 18.35 18.09 -1.90
CA ALA A 192 16.91 18.33 -1.80
C ALA A 192 16.54 19.82 -1.75
N GLU A 193 17.46 20.69 -1.31
CA GLU A 193 17.28 22.15 -1.32
C GLU A 193 17.62 22.79 -2.68
N SER A 194 18.08 21.99 -3.68
CA SER A 194 18.40 22.49 -5.01
C SER A 194 17.13 22.91 -5.75
N GLU A 195 17.09 24.15 -6.23
CA GLU A 195 15.96 24.63 -7.03
C GLU A 195 15.82 23.88 -8.35
N GLU A 196 16.93 23.45 -8.96
CA GLU A 196 16.93 22.65 -10.18
C GLU A 196 16.25 21.29 -9.96
N LEU A 197 16.51 20.65 -8.83
CA LEU A 197 15.90 19.38 -8.46
C LEU A 197 14.39 19.55 -8.22
N ALA A 198 13.99 20.61 -7.52
CA ALA A 198 12.58 20.90 -7.28
C ALA A 198 11.82 21.15 -8.60
N ILE A 199 12.43 21.84 -9.56
CA ILE A 199 11.85 22.09 -10.89
C ILE A 199 11.72 20.77 -11.66
N ALA A 200 12.76 19.93 -11.65
CA ALA A 200 12.74 18.65 -12.35
C ALA A 200 11.66 17.71 -11.78
N LEU A 201 11.53 17.64 -10.46
CA LEU A 201 10.50 16.85 -9.78
C LEU A 201 9.09 17.37 -10.11
N GLU A 202 8.90 18.68 -10.10
CA GLU A 202 7.62 19.30 -10.44
C GLU A 202 7.21 18.98 -11.88
N GLU A 203 8.13 19.15 -12.84
CA GLU A 203 7.85 18.90 -14.26
C GLU A 203 7.50 17.43 -14.51
N ASP A 204 8.26 16.51 -13.93
CA ASP A 204 8.04 15.06 -14.04
C ASP A 204 6.68 14.66 -13.42
N LEU A 205 6.35 15.26 -12.27
CA LEU A 205 5.05 15.02 -11.61
C LEU A 205 3.88 15.57 -12.42
N ARG A 206 4.02 16.78 -12.97
CA ARG A 206 3.01 17.41 -13.83
C ARG A 206 2.71 16.58 -15.07
N GLN A 207 3.73 16.00 -15.71
CA GLN A 207 3.55 15.14 -16.88
C GLN A 207 2.72 13.90 -16.53
N ASP A 208 3.04 13.21 -15.44
CA ASP A 208 2.30 12.02 -15.01
C ASP A 208 0.86 12.37 -14.62
N LEU A 209 0.65 13.42 -13.82
CA LEU A 209 -0.68 13.87 -13.43
C LEU A 209 -1.54 14.28 -14.62
N ALA A 210 -1.00 15.07 -15.55
CA ALA A 210 -1.72 15.49 -16.75
C ALA A 210 -2.17 14.28 -17.61
N ALA A 211 -1.31 13.27 -17.76
CA ALA A 211 -1.65 12.05 -18.47
C ALA A 211 -2.79 11.28 -17.77
N LEU A 212 -2.74 11.16 -16.44
CA LEU A 212 -3.74 10.45 -15.67
C LEU A 212 -5.09 11.17 -15.66
N ILE A 213 -5.07 12.48 -15.49
CA ILE A 213 -6.27 13.33 -15.53
C ILE A 213 -6.94 13.22 -16.91
N ALA A 214 -6.16 13.25 -18.00
CA ALA A 214 -6.68 13.09 -19.34
C ALA A 214 -7.33 11.70 -19.59
N ILE A 215 -6.83 10.65 -18.94
CA ILE A 215 -7.33 9.28 -19.07
C ILE A 215 -8.55 9.04 -18.18
N HIS A 216 -8.51 9.51 -16.94
CA HIS A 216 -9.50 9.17 -15.91
C HIS A 216 -10.54 10.26 -15.66
N HIS A 217 -10.29 11.48 -16.15
CA HIS A 217 -11.13 12.66 -15.90
C HIS A 217 -11.33 12.95 -14.40
N ILE A 218 -10.25 12.81 -13.63
CA ILE A 218 -10.20 13.07 -12.18
C ILE A 218 -9.17 14.17 -11.95
N GLU A 219 -9.58 15.29 -11.36
CA GLU A 219 -8.73 16.46 -11.13
C GLU A 219 -8.33 16.63 -9.65
N ASP A 220 -9.05 15.95 -8.75
CA ASP A 220 -8.75 15.97 -7.33
C ASP A 220 -7.54 15.08 -7.01
N ILE A 221 -6.59 15.61 -6.25
CA ILE A 221 -5.38 14.90 -5.84
C ILE A 221 -5.31 14.87 -4.32
N VAL A 222 -5.15 13.70 -3.74
CA VAL A 222 -4.81 13.53 -2.32
C VAL A 222 -3.33 13.22 -2.22
N LEU A 223 -2.57 14.12 -1.60
CA LEU A 223 -1.13 14.02 -1.45
C LEU A 223 -0.77 13.41 -0.10
N LEU A 224 -0.11 12.26 -0.12
CA LEU A 224 0.62 11.67 1.00
C LEU A 224 2.12 11.93 0.79
N ASP A 225 2.63 13.00 1.39
CA ASP A 225 4.06 13.31 1.39
C ASP A 225 4.70 12.68 2.64
N ARG A 226 5.57 11.70 2.44
CA ARG A 226 6.31 11.01 3.52
C ARG A 226 7.59 11.75 3.87
N GLY A 227 7.96 12.75 3.08
CA GLY A 227 9.16 13.54 3.30
C GLY A 227 10.45 12.73 3.19
N TYR A 228 11.52 13.37 3.67
CA TYR A 228 12.84 12.76 3.84
C TYR A 228 13.47 13.25 5.15
N THR A 229 14.41 12.47 5.66
CA THR A 229 15.16 12.83 6.87
C THR A 229 16.59 13.18 6.50
N LEU A 230 17.04 14.36 6.91
CA LEU A 230 18.43 14.76 6.73
C LEU A 230 19.36 13.95 7.66
N ALA A 231 20.57 13.68 7.21
CA ALA A 231 21.57 12.98 8.00
C ALA A 231 21.80 13.68 9.35
N GLY A 232 21.62 12.93 10.44
CA GLY A 232 21.78 13.45 11.80
C GLY A 232 20.58 14.24 12.36
N SER A 233 19.47 14.33 11.61
CA SER A 233 18.20 14.91 12.06
C SER A 233 17.18 13.82 12.37
N THR A 234 16.23 14.13 13.26
CA THR A 234 15.01 13.31 13.47
C THR A 234 13.78 13.97 12.84
N ALA A 235 13.94 15.15 12.29
CA ALA A 235 12.84 15.89 11.67
C ALA A 235 12.66 15.46 10.21
N THR A 236 11.41 15.20 9.83
CA THR A 236 11.02 14.94 8.45
C THR A 236 10.81 16.26 7.71
N VAL A 237 11.40 16.38 6.53
CA VAL A 237 11.26 17.54 5.64
C VAL A 237 10.35 17.12 4.48
N PRO A 238 9.32 17.90 4.11
CA PRO A 238 8.47 17.58 2.99
C PRO A 238 9.23 17.54 1.66
N LEU A 239 8.90 16.61 0.78
CA LEU A 239 9.40 16.54 -0.60
C LEU A 239 8.74 17.59 -1.49
N VAL A 240 7.44 17.77 -1.28
CA VAL A 240 6.65 18.79 -1.98
C VAL A 240 6.68 20.07 -1.16
N ASN A 241 7.57 20.97 -1.52
CA ASN A 241 7.67 22.25 -0.82
C ASN A 241 6.48 23.17 -1.12
N GLU A 242 6.32 24.25 -0.32
CA GLU A 242 5.21 25.19 -0.45
C GLU A 242 5.08 25.82 -1.85
N LYS A 243 6.20 26.08 -2.53
CA LYS A 243 6.18 26.66 -3.89
C LYS A 243 5.64 25.66 -4.91
N MET A 244 6.07 24.39 -4.83
CA MET A 244 5.57 23.32 -5.69
C MET A 244 4.09 23.05 -5.41
N LEU A 245 3.69 23.02 -4.14
CA LEU A 245 2.31 22.83 -3.74
C LEU A 245 1.40 23.95 -4.27
N ALA A 246 1.87 25.20 -4.19
CA ALA A 246 1.14 26.36 -4.75
C ALA A 246 0.96 26.22 -6.27
N ARG A 247 2.02 25.86 -7.00
CA ARG A 247 1.96 25.69 -8.48
C ARG A 247 1.09 24.50 -8.91
N LEU A 248 1.12 23.41 -8.15
CA LEU A 248 0.18 22.29 -8.38
C LEU A 248 -1.25 22.73 -8.09
N GLY A 249 -1.47 23.53 -7.03
CA GLY A 249 -2.77 24.10 -6.66
C GLY A 249 -3.34 25.09 -7.66
N ASP A 250 -2.49 25.75 -8.48
CA ASP A 250 -2.93 26.60 -9.60
C ASP A 250 -3.54 25.77 -10.76
N LEU A 251 -3.21 24.48 -10.84
CA LEU A 251 -3.62 23.60 -11.94
C LEU A 251 -4.65 22.55 -11.49
N TYR A 252 -4.56 22.07 -10.25
CA TYR A 252 -5.31 20.93 -9.72
C TYR A 252 -5.84 21.24 -8.33
N GLN A 253 -6.85 20.48 -7.89
CA GLN A 253 -7.31 20.54 -6.51
C GLN A 253 -6.47 19.55 -5.66
N VAL A 254 -5.54 20.10 -4.86
CA VAL A 254 -4.61 19.29 -4.06
C VAL A 254 -5.01 19.34 -2.60
N TYR A 255 -5.27 18.17 -2.02
CA TYR A 255 -5.61 17.96 -0.61
C TYR A 255 -4.51 17.19 0.09
N GLY A 256 -4.16 17.57 1.31
CA GLY A 256 -3.27 16.76 2.14
C GLY A 256 -3.95 15.46 2.61
N PHE A 257 -3.19 14.39 2.69
CA PHE A 257 -3.68 13.13 3.27
C PHE A 257 -4.12 13.38 4.73
N PRO A 258 -5.36 13.05 5.09
CA PRO A 258 -5.86 13.31 6.43
C PRO A 258 -5.16 12.43 7.46
N ARG A 259 -4.59 13.05 8.50
CA ARG A 259 -4.00 12.35 9.66
C ARG A 259 -4.68 12.80 10.94
N GLU A 260 -4.72 11.92 11.93
CA GLU A 260 -5.07 12.29 13.28
C GLU A 260 -3.83 12.77 14.03
N ALA A 261 -4.00 13.71 14.95
CA ALA A 261 -2.87 14.31 15.67
C ALA A 261 -2.06 13.30 16.53
N SER A 262 -2.67 12.17 16.90
CA SER A 262 -2.06 11.10 17.66
C SER A 262 -1.32 10.06 16.80
N GLU A 263 -1.45 10.12 15.49
CA GLU A 263 -0.87 9.13 14.58
C GLU A 263 0.56 9.54 14.19
N PRO A 264 1.53 8.65 14.38
CA PRO A 264 2.88 8.89 13.91
C PRO A 264 2.94 8.83 12.38
N GLU A 265 3.79 9.66 11.80
CA GLU A 265 4.02 9.66 10.34
C GLU A 265 4.57 8.32 9.86
N GLY A 266 4.13 7.92 8.66
CA GLY A 266 4.62 6.72 8.00
C GLY A 266 3.94 5.42 8.41
N PHE A 267 2.90 5.47 9.24
CA PHE A 267 2.13 4.28 9.65
C PHE A 267 0.80 4.11 8.89
N GLU A 268 0.55 4.92 7.88
CA GLU A 268 -0.71 4.89 7.12
C GLU A 268 -0.97 3.52 6.49
N CYS A 269 0.10 2.86 6.02
CA CYS A 269 0.00 1.52 5.44
C CYS A 269 -0.28 0.47 6.52
N ALA A 270 0.46 0.46 7.62
CA ALA A 270 0.24 -0.47 8.71
C ALA A 270 -1.16 -0.29 9.34
N LEU A 271 -1.63 0.94 9.48
CA LEU A 271 -3.00 1.23 9.93
C LEU A 271 -4.04 0.66 8.96
N GLY A 272 -3.86 0.88 7.65
CA GLY A 272 -4.77 0.35 6.65
C GLY A 272 -4.79 -1.17 6.61
N ALA A 273 -3.64 -1.82 6.77
CA ALA A 273 -3.58 -3.27 6.90
C ALA A 273 -4.34 -3.77 8.14
N ALA A 274 -4.23 -3.05 9.28
CA ALA A 274 -4.99 -3.39 10.49
C ALA A 274 -6.51 -3.22 10.30
N LEU A 275 -6.93 -2.15 9.61
CA LEU A 275 -8.33 -1.93 9.25
C LEU A 275 -8.87 -3.02 8.31
N LEU A 276 -8.06 -3.45 7.33
CA LEU A 276 -8.43 -4.55 6.44
C LEU A 276 -8.52 -5.88 7.19
N ALA A 277 -7.59 -6.16 8.14
CA ALA A 277 -7.68 -7.32 9.01
C ALA A 277 -8.97 -7.31 9.85
N ASP A 278 -9.27 -6.17 10.48
CA ASP A 278 -10.50 -5.96 11.25
C ASP A 278 -11.76 -6.16 10.40
N GLY A 279 -11.72 -5.69 9.15
CA GLY A 279 -12.82 -5.79 8.20
C GLY A 279 -13.03 -7.20 7.63
N LEU A 280 -11.98 -8.01 7.49
CA LEU A 280 -12.10 -9.40 7.02
C LEU A 280 -12.80 -10.30 8.04
N ASP A 281 -12.59 -10.07 9.33
CA ASP A 281 -13.14 -10.88 10.39
C ASP A 281 -14.29 -10.19 11.15
N GLY A 282 -14.51 -8.90 10.89
CA GLY A 282 -15.37 -8.05 11.71
C GLY A 282 -16.66 -7.61 11.03
N GLN A 283 -17.25 -6.61 11.65
CA GLN A 283 -18.44 -5.91 11.19
C GLN A 283 -18.23 -4.38 11.32
N GLY A 284 -19.13 -3.61 10.73
CA GLY A 284 -19.08 -2.15 10.82
C GLY A 284 -18.26 -1.50 9.71
N LEU A 285 -17.73 -0.31 9.98
CA LEU A 285 -17.12 0.52 8.95
C LEU A 285 -15.87 -0.10 8.32
N ALA A 286 -15.05 -0.81 9.10
CA ALA A 286 -13.88 -1.50 8.57
C ALA A 286 -14.29 -2.62 7.58
N ALA A 287 -15.33 -3.40 7.89
CA ALA A 287 -15.87 -4.42 7.00
C ALA A 287 -16.45 -3.79 5.72
N GLU A 288 -17.20 -2.68 5.84
CA GLU A 288 -17.75 -1.96 4.70
C GLU A 288 -16.64 -1.49 3.73
N VAL A 289 -15.57 -0.90 4.27
CA VAL A 289 -14.42 -0.43 3.47
C VAL A 289 -13.68 -1.61 2.83
N THR A 290 -13.47 -2.69 3.58
CA THR A 290 -12.79 -3.89 3.12
C THR A 290 -13.55 -4.56 1.97
N GLU A 291 -14.86 -4.77 2.15
CA GLU A 291 -15.74 -5.34 1.12
C GLU A 291 -15.74 -4.48 -0.14
N HIS A 292 -15.87 -3.15 0.01
CA HIS A 292 -15.92 -2.23 -1.11
C HIS A 292 -14.61 -2.19 -1.90
N LEU A 293 -13.46 -2.12 -1.22
CA LEU A 293 -12.14 -2.09 -1.86
C LEU A 293 -11.74 -3.40 -2.51
N MET A 294 -11.99 -4.50 -1.82
CA MET A 294 -11.51 -5.80 -2.29
C MET A 294 -12.52 -6.50 -3.17
N SER A 295 -13.81 -6.04 -3.19
CA SER A 295 -14.94 -6.63 -3.94
C SER A 295 -14.68 -8.11 -4.22
N LEU A 296 -14.84 -8.96 -3.21
CA LEU A 296 -14.45 -10.37 -3.25
C LEU A 296 -15.30 -11.15 -4.29
N ALA A 297 -15.21 -10.76 -5.54
CA ALA A 297 -15.60 -11.62 -6.63
C ALA A 297 -14.67 -12.83 -6.59
N GLN A 298 -15.25 -14.02 -6.50
CA GLN A 298 -14.55 -15.28 -6.56
C GLN A 298 -13.45 -15.19 -7.62
N ALA A 299 -12.21 -15.32 -7.20
CA ALA A 299 -11.07 -15.31 -8.09
C ALA A 299 -11.25 -16.46 -9.09
N GLU A 300 -11.59 -16.15 -10.33
CA GLU A 300 -11.39 -17.11 -11.41
C GLU A 300 -9.88 -17.39 -11.45
N PRO A 301 -9.46 -18.65 -11.39
CA PRO A 301 -8.05 -19.00 -11.47
C PRO A 301 -7.50 -18.41 -12.79
N PHE A 302 -6.43 -17.65 -12.66
CA PHE A 302 -5.72 -17.09 -13.82
C PHE A 302 -5.21 -18.27 -14.64
N GLU A 303 -5.91 -18.60 -15.74
CA GLU A 303 -5.38 -19.54 -16.74
C GLU A 303 -4.09 -18.91 -17.28
N GLN A 304 -2.96 -19.45 -16.82
CA GLN A 304 -1.70 -19.25 -17.52
C GLN A 304 -1.91 -19.78 -18.93
N ASP A 305 -2.04 -18.89 -19.93
CA ASP A 305 -1.87 -19.24 -21.32
C ASP A 305 -0.51 -19.94 -21.45
N ARG A 306 -0.53 -21.28 -21.39
CA ARG A 306 0.60 -22.08 -21.86
C ARG A 306 0.68 -21.76 -23.34
N ASP A 307 1.69 -20.99 -23.66
CA ASP A 307 2.19 -20.84 -25.02
C ASP A 307 2.65 -22.24 -25.49
N ASP A 308 1.70 -23.06 -25.90
CA ASP A 308 2.00 -24.33 -26.57
C ASP A 308 2.61 -23.93 -27.91
N GLY A 309 3.94 -23.90 -27.88
CA GLY A 309 4.79 -23.73 -29.05
C GLY A 309 4.36 -24.70 -30.14
N ALA A 310 3.49 -24.24 -31.01
CA ALA A 310 3.26 -24.88 -32.30
C ALA A 310 4.48 -24.67 -33.18
N SER A 311 5.45 -25.59 -33.04
CA SER A 311 6.43 -25.88 -34.09
C SER A 311 5.68 -26.35 -35.32
N GLY A 312 5.33 -25.43 -36.22
CA GLY A 312 4.83 -25.69 -37.56
C GLY A 312 5.96 -25.54 -38.54
N HIS A 313 6.46 -26.68 -39.02
CA HIS A 313 7.20 -26.77 -40.27
C HIS A 313 6.38 -26.18 -41.41
N LEU A 314 6.97 -25.21 -42.11
CA LEU A 314 7.02 -25.16 -43.61
C LEU A 314 8.04 -24.10 -44.02
#